data_ebd3d65c4fad6e1e734130898e350071
#
_entry.id   ebd3d65c4fad6e1e734130898e350071
#
_cell.length_a   1.000
_cell.length_b   1.000
_cell.length_c   1.000
_cell.angle_alpha   90.00
_cell.angle_beta   90.00
_cell.angle_gamma   90.00
#
_symmetry.space_group_name_H-M   'P 1'
#
loop_
_entity.id
_entity.type
_entity.pdbx_description
1 polymer ?
#
loop_
_entity_poly.entity_id
_entity_poly.type
_entity_poly.pdbx_seq_one_letter_code
_entity_poly.pdbx_strand_id
1 'polypeptide(L)'
;GIKVFARTTPEDKMRIGKLYQSLGHVVAMTGDGVNDAPALKAMDIGISLGSGSDVAKSSADMLLLDNNFKTITDTISEGHKIRSRIQKVFVYLMSSSLDEVFVIAGALIASLPLPISGLQIIWVNMLTGTLPALAFAYESNHAVEKNAKDTKIFNFKTKFMALGIGTLSSAMLFLLYFALHRFIGDIDTVRSVFFACFGTYILIIAYSFRDLDRLIWTYNPFSNARLNLSVLIGLLLIIATVAIPVVGKVFHTAMLPVQYIWIIVVWNVLNIGVVECAKWCMKKIQK
;
A
#
# COMPACT_ATOMS: atom_id res chain seq x y z
N GLY A 1 -16.11 14.89 32.30
CA GLY A 1 -15.06 15.84 32.47
C GLY A 1 -15.42 17.20 31.83
N ILE A 2 -14.74 18.27 32.23
CA ILE A 2 -14.93 19.62 31.70
C ILE A 2 -14.49 19.60 30.24
N LYS A 3 -15.36 20.07 29.33
CA LYS A 3 -15.07 20.14 27.89
C LYS A 3 -14.88 21.56 27.36
N VAL A 4 -15.19 22.57 28.18
CA VAL A 4 -15.13 23.97 27.80
C VAL A 4 -14.26 24.73 28.80
N PHE A 5 -13.23 25.40 28.31
CA PHE A 5 -12.35 26.27 29.09
C PHE A 5 -12.46 27.67 28.46
N ALA A 6 -12.98 28.63 29.20
CA ALA A 6 -13.16 30.01 28.73
C ALA A 6 -12.14 30.93 29.35
N ARG A 7 -11.73 32.01 28.61
CA ARG A 7 -10.78 33.02 29.03
C ARG A 7 -9.41 32.47 29.47
N THR A 8 -8.91 31.48 28.75
CA THR A 8 -7.61 30.84 28.98
C THR A 8 -6.49 31.73 28.48
N THR A 9 -5.39 31.82 29.25
CA THR A 9 -4.14 32.43 28.80
C THR A 9 -3.41 31.50 27.80
N PRO A 10 -2.41 32.00 27.05
CA PRO A 10 -1.57 31.11 26.20
C PRO A 10 -0.89 29.98 26.99
N GLU A 11 -0.45 30.27 28.23
CA GLU A 11 0.13 29.27 29.14
C GLU A 11 -0.89 28.20 29.53
N ASP A 12 -2.13 28.59 29.81
CA ASP A 12 -3.22 27.64 30.12
C ASP A 12 -3.54 26.78 28.92
N LYS A 13 -3.61 27.32 27.70
CA LYS A 13 -3.80 26.56 26.46
C LYS A 13 -2.70 25.50 26.31
N MET A 14 -1.44 25.89 26.50
CA MET A 14 -0.30 24.98 26.42
C MET A 14 -0.37 23.89 27.49
N ARG A 15 -0.72 24.24 28.75
CA ARG A 15 -0.86 23.31 29.87
C ARG A 15 -1.98 22.28 29.60
N ILE A 16 -3.14 22.72 29.11
CA ILE A 16 -4.26 21.86 28.77
C ILE A 16 -3.85 20.90 27.66
N GLY A 17 -3.21 21.42 26.60
CA GLY A 17 -2.75 20.58 25.49
C GLY A 17 -1.76 19.50 25.95
N LYS A 18 -0.75 19.86 26.74
CA LYS A 18 0.21 18.90 27.29
C LYS A 18 -0.43 17.84 28.20
N LEU A 19 -1.46 18.20 28.95
CA LEU A 19 -2.21 17.23 29.75
C LEU A 19 -2.92 16.21 28.85
N TYR A 20 -3.56 16.65 27.76
CA TYR A 20 -4.16 15.73 26.81
C TYR A 20 -3.13 14.85 26.10
N GLN A 21 -1.95 15.41 25.75
CA GLN A 21 -0.84 14.61 25.20
C GLN A 21 -0.35 13.56 26.21
N SER A 22 -0.23 13.90 27.49
CA SER A 22 0.19 12.93 28.53
C SER A 22 -0.82 11.82 28.75
N LEU A 23 -2.09 12.04 28.39
CA LEU A 23 -3.14 11.01 28.39
C LEU A 23 -3.15 10.16 27.09
N GLY A 24 -2.20 10.41 26.18
CA GLY A 24 -2.08 9.65 24.94
C GLY A 24 -2.94 10.14 23.78
N HIS A 25 -3.52 11.35 23.90
CA HIS A 25 -4.26 11.99 22.81
C HIS A 25 -3.31 12.71 21.85
N VAL A 26 -3.66 12.71 20.56
CA VAL A 26 -3.07 13.60 19.56
C VAL A 26 -3.79 14.93 19.64
N VAL A 27 -3.04 16.01 19.88
CA VAL A 27 -3.61 17.34 20.16
C VAL A 27 -3.30 18.30 19.01
N ALA A 28 -4.37 18.79 18.37
CA ALA A 28 -4.29 19.91 17.45
C ALA A 28 -4.67 21.21 18.18
N MET A 29 -3.89 22.27 18.01
CA MET A 29 -4.17 23.56 18.61
C MET A 29 -4.29 24.63 17.54
N THR A 30 -5.31 25.48 17.68
CA THR A 30 -5.49 26.63 16.80
C THR A 30 -5.06 27.92 17.50
N GLY A 31 -4.41 28.82 16.77
CA GLY A 31 -4.01 30.12 17.23
C GLY A 31 -3.77 31.10 16.08
N ASP A 32 -3.97 32.39 16.31
CA ASP A 32 -3.82 33.45 15.31
C ASP A 32 -2.87 34.57 15.78
N GLY A 33 -2.60 34.64 17.09
CA GLY A 33 -1.77 35.64 17.70
C GLY A 33 -0.28 35.29 17.82
N VAL A 34 0.56 36.28 18.00
CA VAL A 34 2.00 36.11 18.29
C VAL A 34 2.20 35.29 19.57
N ASN A 35 1.32 35.51 20.58
CA ASN A 35 1.36 34.82 21.86
C ASN A 35 0.99 33.36 21.80
N ASP A 36 0.31 32.90 20.73
CA ASP A 36 -0.05 31.49 20.53
C ASP A 36 1.10 30.67 19.93
N ALA A 37 2.12 31.30 19.36
CA ALA A 37 3.19 30.61 18.64
C ALA A 37 3.93 29.54 19.48
N PRO A 38 4.26 29.74 20.76
CA PRO A 38 4.86 28.70 21.59
C PRO A 38 3.92 27.50 21.80
N ALA A 39 2.63 27.78 21.96
CA ALA A 39 1.61 26.75 22.15
C ALA A 39 1.38 25.93 20.84
N LEU A 40 1.35 26.62 19.70
CA LEU A 40 1.26 25.97 18.38
C LEU A 40 2.42 24.98 18.16
N LYS A 41 3.67 25.40 18.46
CA LYS A 41 4.85 24.54 18.34
C LYS A 41 4.91 23.39 19.34
N ALA A 42 4.26 23.53 20.50
CA ALA A 42 4.33 22.54 21.56
C ALA A 42 3.31 21.38 21.38
N MET A 43 2.34 21.53 20.49
CA MET A 43 1.32 20.52 20.22
C MET A 43 1.74 19.62 19.08
N ASP A 44 1.01 18.50 18.91
CA ASP A 44 1.27 17.56 17.83
C ASP A 44 0.95 18.16 16.45
N ILE A 45 -0.01 19.10 16.39
CA ILE A 45 -0.36 19.84 15.18
C ILE A 45 -0.72 21.27 15.57
N GLY A 46 0.09 22.24 15.14
CA GLY A 46 -0.22 23.65 15.24
C GLY A 46 -1.00 24.13 14.02
N ILE A 47 -2.12 24.84 14.23
CA ILE A 47 -2.97 25.34 13.15
C ILE A 47 -3.10 26.86 13.28
N SER A 48 -2.70 27.63 12.26
CA SER A 48 -2.92 29.07 12.21
C SER A 48 -4.00 29.42 11.19
N LEU A 49 -4.72 30.51 11.48
CA LEU A 49 -5.65 31.13 10.53
C LEU A 49 -4.87 31.88 9.44
N GLY A 50 -5.42 31.96 8.23
CA GLY A 50 -4.86 32.77 7.13
C GLY A 50 -4.77 34.26 7.47
N SER A 51 -5.67 34.77 8.32
CA SER A 51 -5.66 36.10 8.88
C SER A 51 -4.72 36.30 10.09
N GLY A 52 -4.11 35.19 10.59
CA GLY A 52 -3.23 35.26 11.75
C GLY A 52 -1.93 36.01 11.50
N SER A 53 -1.19 36.33 12.57
CA SER A 53 0.11 36.98 12.51
C SER A 53 1.15 36.12 11.78
N ASP A 54 2.17 36.76 11.20
CA ASP A 54 3.24 36.02 10.50
C ASP A 54 4.00 35.07 11.43
N VAL A 55 4.11 35.46 12.73
CA VAL A 55 4.72 34.60 13.76
C VAL A 55 3.87 33.34 14.02
N ALA A 56 2.55 33.48 14.12
CA ALA A 56 1.66 32.33 14.27
C ALA A 56 1.72 31.42 13.03
N LYS A 57 1.67 32.02 11.83
CA LYS A 57 1.76 31.27 10.55
C LYS A 57 3.08 30.51 10.42
N SER A 58 4.22 31.15 10.76
CA SER A 58 5.52 30.47 10.68
C SER A 58 5.74 29.40 11.77
N SER A 59 4.92 29.43 12.82
CA SER A 59 4.96 28.48 13.93
C SER A 59 3.98 27.33 13.79
N ALA A 60 3.05 27.41 12.84
CA ALA A 60 2.02 26.41 12.60
C ALA A 60 2.45 25.37 11.55
N ASP A 61 1.98 24.12 11.73
CA ASP A 61 2.14 23.06 10.76
C ASP A 61 1.11 23.15 9.62
N MET A 62 -0.02 23.83 9.88
CA MET A 62 -1.14 23.98 8.94
C MET A 62 -1.66 25.41 8.94
N LEU A 63 -2.03 25.92 7.75
CA LEU A 63 -2.67 27.20 7.55
C LEU A 63 -4.09 27.03 7.03
N LEU A 64 -5.08 27.61 7.72
CA LEU A 64 -6.46 27.68 7.27
C LEU A 64 -6.67 28.98 6.46
N LEU A 65 -6.49 28.90 5.14
CA LEU A 65 -6.57 30.06 4.26
C LEU A 65 -7.97 30.70 4.21
N ASP A 66 -9.00 29.89 4.41
CA ASP A 66 -10.40 30.31 4.43
C ASP A 66 -10.91 30.73 5.82
N ASN A 67 -10.07 30.68 6.85
CA ASN A 67 -10.37 30.95 8.25
C ASN A 67 -11.59 30.13 8.78
N ASN A 68 -11.89 28.98 8.18
CA ASN A 68 -13.06 28.18 8.49
C ASN A 68 -12.70 26.96 9.31
N PHE A 69 -13.18 26.87 10.54
CA PHE A 69 -12.98 25.72 11.41
C PHE A 69 -13.54 24.40 10.86
N LYS A 70 -14.54 24.47 9.97
CA LYS A 70 -15.04 23.26 9.29
C LYS A 70 -13.94 22.59 8.47
N THR A 71 -13.04 23.36 7.88
CA THR A 71 -11.89 22.88 7.09
C THR A 71 -10.97 22.01 7.93
N ILE A 72 -10.89 22.20 9.27
CA ILE A 72 -10.15 21.29 10.16
C ILE A 72 -10.74 19.89 10.14
N THR A 73 -12.07 19.77 10.25
CA THR A 73 -12.74 18.45 10.24
C THR A 73 -12.60 17.77 8.90
N ASP A 74 -12.67 18.52 7.81
CA ASP A 74 -12.47 18.01 6.45
C ASP A 74 -11.03 17.54 6.24
N THR A 75 -10.05 18.30 6.77
CA THR A 75 -8.63 17.93 6.73
C THR A 75 -8.33 16.68 7.56
N ILE A 76 -8.92 16.53 8.75
CA ILE A 76 -8.80 15.29 9.55
C ILE A 76 -9.35 14.11 8.75
N SER A 77 -10.50 14.26 8.12
CA SER A 77 -11.08 13.23 7.27
C SER A 77 -10.15 12.86 6.10
N GLU A 78 -9.56 13.86 5.43
CA GLU A 78 -8.60 13.60 4.35
C GLU A 78 -7.31 12.96 4.86
N GLY A 79 -6.82 13.35 6.03
CA GLY A 79 -5.67 12.70 6.68
C GLY A 79 -5.91 11.19 6.93
N HIS A 80 -7.11 10.81 7.36
CA HIS A 80 -7.48 9.40 7.48
C HIS A 80 -7.47 8.67 6.13
N LYS A 81 -7.94 9.32 5.06
CA LYS A 81 -7.89 8.73 3.71
C LYS A 81 -6.45 8.56 3.23
N ILE A 82 -5.60 9.57 3.40
CA ILE A 82 -4.18 9.52 3.05
C ILE A 82 -3.49 8.37 3.81
N ARG A 83 -3.73 8.23 5.11
CA ARG A 83 -3.21 7.11 5.91
C ARG A 83 -3.62 5.77 5.34
N SER A 84 -4.90 5.60 5.01
CA SER A 84 -5.40 4.36 4.42
C SER A 84 -4.75 4.05 3.07
N ARG A 85 -4.55 5.07 2.22
CA ARG A 85 -3.84 4.93 0.93
C ARG A 85 -2.40 4.49 1.14
N ILE A 86 -1.67 5.12 2.08
CA ILE A 86 -0.29 4.74 2.42
C ILE A 86 -0.23 3.28 2.90
N GLN A 87 -1.15 2.86 3.76
CA GLN A 87 -1.21 1.47 4.24
C GLN A 87 -1.39 0.47 3.09
N LYS A 88 -2.28 0.77 2.14
CA LYS A 88 -2.51 -0.08 0.95
C LYS A 88 -1.27 -0.20 0.08
N VAL A 89 -0.64 0.94 -0.24
CA VAL A 89 0.61 0.99 -1.01
C VAL A 89 1.70 0.19 -0.31
N PHE A 90 1.86 0.40 1.01
CA PHE A 90 2.88 -0.31 1.80
C PHE A 90 2.65 -1.82 1.79
N VAL A 91 1.43 -2.29 2.06
CA VAL A 91 1.11 -3.73 2.04
C VAL A 91 1.38 -4.32 0.67
N TYR A 92 0.94 -3.64 -0.39
CA TYR A 92 1.11 -4.09 -1.77
C TYR A 92 2.60 -4.20 -2.16
N LEU A 93 3.37 -3.12 -1.99
CA LEU A 93 4.77 -3.11 -2.39
C LEU A 93 5.63 -4.01 -1.50
N MET A 94 5.37 -4.05 -0.19
CA MET A 94 6.16 -4.86 0.73
C MET A 94 5.96 -6.35 0.50
N SER A 95 4.72 -6.80 0.24
CA SER A 95 4.47 -8.21 -0.09
C SER A 95 5.19 -8.62 -1.37
N SER A 96 5.13 -7.81 -2.45
CA SER A 96 5.79 -8.13 -3.71
C SER A 96 7.33 -8.10 -3.62
N SER A 97 7.90 -7.20 -2.83
CA SER A 97 9.35 -7.15 -2.61
C SER A 97 9.87 -8.37 -1.84
N LEU A 98 9.10 -8.90 -0.90
CA LEU A 98 9.44 -10.13 -0.19
C LEU A 98 9.50 -11.33 -1.15
N ASP A 99 8.61 -11.39 -2.12
CA ASP A 99 8.58 -12.46 -3.12
C ASP A 99 9.91 -12.57 -3.89
N GLU A 100 10.47 -11.44 -4.31
CA GLU A 100 11.74 -11.41 -5.02
C GLU A 100 12.88 -11.95 -4.17
N VAL A 101 12.98 -11.44 -2.94
CA VAL A 101 14.04 -11.83 -2.01
C VAL A 101 13.98 -13.33 -1.70
N PHE A 102 12.80 -13.83 -1.33
CA PHE A 102 12.65 -15.23 -0.94
C PHE A 102 12.82 -16.20 -2.10
N VAL A 103 12.33 -15.86 -3.29
CA VAL A 103 12.46 -16.73 -4.46
C VAL A 103 13.92 -16.81 -4.93
N ILE A 104 14.63 -15.69 -4.97
CA ILE A 104 16.06 -15.67 -5.33
C ILE A 104 16.88 -16.42 -4.28
N ALA A 105 16.68 -16.11 -2.98
CA ALA A 105 17.38 -16.80 -1.92
C ALA A 105 17.08 -18.31 -1.91
N GLY A 106 15.82 -18.68 -2.09
CA GLY A 106 15.40 -20.09 -2.18
C GLY A 106 16.05 -20.82 -3.36
N ALA A 107 16.12 -20.18 -4.53
CA ALA A 107 16.80 -20.77 -5.70
C ALA A 107 18.30 -20.97 -5.46
N LEU A 108 18.98 -19.99 -4.84
CA LEU A 108 20.39 -20.10 -4.47
C LEU A 108 20.66 -21.22 -3.46
N ILE A 109 19.84 -21.28 -2.40
CA ILE A 109 19.96 -22.34 -1.37
C ILE A 109 19.71 -23.72 -1.97
N ALA A 110 18.76 -23.83 -2.89
CA ALA A 110 18.44 -25.08 -3.57
C ALA A 110 19.40 -25.42 -4.73
N SER A 111 20.43 -24.58 -4.96
CA SER A 111 21.39 -24.71 -6.09
C SER A 111 20.68 -24.79 -7.45
N LEU A 112 19.56 -24.07 -7.59
CA LEU A 112 18.82 -23.97 -8.85
C LEU A 112 19.27 -22.74 -9.65
N PRO A 113 19.08 -22.73 -10.98
CA PRO A 113 19.25 -21.53 -11.79
C PRO A 113 18.37 -20.38 -11.28
N LEU A 114 18.82 -19.13 -11.46
CA LEU A 114 17.99 -17.99 -11.06
C LEU A 114 16.67 -17.95 -11.86
N PRO A 115 15.51 -17.78 -11.18
CA PRO A 115 14.20 -17.78 -11.81
C PRO A 115 13.92 -16.55 -12.66
N ILE A 116 14.52 -15.40 -12.28
CA ILE A 116 14.37 -14.09 -12.94
C ILE A 116 15.72 -13.39 -13.02
N SER A 117 15.89 -12.60 -14.07
CA SER A 117 17.08 -11.75 -14.28
C SER A 117 16.91 -10.39 -13.58
N GLY A 118 18.04 -9.69 -13.34
CA GLY A 118 18.01 -8.34 -12.78
C GLY A 118 17.19 -7.36 -13.61
N LEU A 119 17.20 -7.47 -14.94
CA LEU A 119 16.40 -6.64 -15.83
C LEU A 119 14.89 -6.92 -15.67
N GLN A 120 14.51 -8.19 -15.51
CA GLN A 120 13.12 -8.59 -15.26
C GLN A 120 12.62 -8.08 -13.90
N ILE A 121 13.47 -8.07 -12.86
CA ILE A 121 13.16 -7.49 -11.55
C ILE A 121 12.87 -5.99 -11.68
N ILE A 122 13.76 -5.25 -12.35
CA ILE A 122 13.56 -3.81 -12.57
C ILE A 122 12.27 -3.57 -13.36
N TRP A 123 11.99 -4.36 -14.38
CA TRP A 123 10.78 -4.25 -15.20
C TRP A 123 9.51 -4.45 -14.38
N VAL A 124 9.47 -5.50 -13.57
CA VAL A 124 8.33 -5.79 -12.70
C VAL A 124 8.13 -4.67 -11.69
N ASN A 125 9.18 -4.24 -11.00
CA ASN A 125 9.08 -3.20 -9.97
C ASN A 125 8.69 -1.83 -10.54
N MET A 126 9.31 -1.40 -11.63
CA MET A 126 9.04 -0.07 -12.18
C MET A 126 7.69 0.03 -12.91
N LEU A 127 7.29 -1.00 -13.64
CA LEU A 127 6.12 -0.93 -14.51
C LEU A 127 4.92 -1.66 -13.93
N THR A 128 5.08 -2.89 -13.48
CA THR A 128 3.93 -3.66 -13.00
C THR A 128 3.62 -3.41 -11.52
N GLY A 129 4.62 -3.09 -10.70
CA GLY A 129 4.44 -2.77 -9.29
C GLY A 129 4.06 -1.30 -9.04
N THR A 130 4.80 -0.36 -9.64
CA THR A 130 4.62 1.07 -9.37
C THR A 130 3.32 1.64 -9.95
N LEU A 131 2.88 1.22 -11.14
CA LEU A 131 1.67 1.75 -11.76
C LEU A 131 0.40 1.50 -10.93
N PRO A 132 0.11 0.28 -10.43
CA PRO A 132 -1.01 0.06 -9.51
C PRO A 132 -0.83 0.78 -8.17
N ALA A 133 0.39 0.87 -7.64
CA ALA A 133 0.67 1.60 -6.40
C ALA A 133 0.30 3.08 -6.52
N LEU A 134 0.63 3.73 -7.64
CA LEU A 134 0.21 5.10 -7.94
C LEU A 134 -1.32 5.22 -8.05
N ALA A 135 -1.99 4.22 -8.62
CA ALA A 135 -3.45 4.24 -8.73
C ALA A 135 -4.15 4.23 -7.36
N PHE A 136 -3.54 3.65 -6.32
CA PHE A 136 -4.07 3.70 -4.95
C PHE A 136 -4.08 5.11 -4.35
N ALA A 137 -3.19 6.01 -4.78
CA ALA A 137 -3.19 7.40 -4.33
C ALA A 137 -4.49 8.13 -4.72
N TYR A 138 -5.15 7.67 -5.78
CA TYR A 138 -6.39 8.23 -6.29
C TYR A 138 -7.63 7.40 -5.91
N GLU A 139 -7.49 6.44 -5.00
CA GLU A 139 -8.61 5.63 -4.55
C GLU A 139 -9.63 6.49 -3.79
N SER A 140 -10.90 6.43 -4.23
CA SER A 140 -12.00 6.98 -3.47
C SER A 140 -12.27 6.07 -2.27
N ASN A 141 -11.82 6.47 -1.09
CA ASN A 141 -12.09 5.70 0.12
C ASN A 141 -13.57 5.77 0.47
N HIS A 142 -14.28 4.67 0.29
CA HIS A 142 -15.58 4.48 0.89
C HIS A 142 -15.39 4.38 2.41
N ALA A 143 -16.04 5.29 3.14
CA ALA A 143 -16.14 5.33 4.59
C ALA A 143 -14.89 4.85 5.35
N VAL A 144 -13.95 5.77 5.57
CA VAL A 144 -12.93 5.56 6.60
C VAL A 144 -13.69 5.38 7.93
N GLU A 145 -13.51 4.25 8.59
CA GLU A 145 -14.08 4.03 9.91
C GLU A 145 -13.70 5.19 10.83
N LYS A 146 -14.68 6.02 11.20
CA LYS A 146 -14.50 7.17 12.10
C LYS A 146 -13.96 6.77 13.48
N ASN A 147 -13.95 5.49 13.79
CA ASN A 147 -13.60 4.92 15.09
C ASN A 147 -12.24 4.18 15.11
N ALA A 148 -11.34 4.44 14.19
CA ALA A 148 -10.02 3.81 14.26
C ALA A 148 -9.26 4.33 15.49
N LYS A 149 -9.36 3.61 16.60
CA LYS A 149 -8.59 3.84 17.84
C LYS A 149 -7.08 3.78 17.61
N ASP A 150 -6.64 3.12 16.55
CA ASP A 150 -5.24 2.95 16.21
C ASP A 150 -4.82 4.00 15.19
N THR A 151 -4.06 4.99 15.65
CA THR A 151 -3.54 6.10 14.84
C THR A 151 -2.27 5.72 14.06
N LYS A 152 -1.65 4.56 14.34
CA LYS A 152 -0.39 4.16 13.71
C LYS A 152 -0.58 3.71 12.27
N ILE A 153 0.27 4.22 11.36
CA ILE A 153 0.29 3.76 9.96
C ILE A 153 0.65 2.27 9.90
N PHE A 154 1.68 1.86 10.63
CA PHE A 154 2.16 0.47 10.68
C PHE A 154 1.62 -0.25 11.92
N ASN A 155 0.31 -0.43 11.97
CA ASN A 155 -0.35 -1.21 13.02
C ASN A 155 -0.15 -2.73 12.79
N PHE A 156 -0.57 -3.53 13.78
CA PHE A 156 -0.46 -5.00 13.71
C PHE A 156 -1.08 -5.57 12.43
N LYS A 157 -2.25 -5.09 12.04
CA LYS A 157 -2.94 -5.52 10.84
C LYS A 157 -2.12 -5.25 9.57
N THR A 158 -1.61 -4.02 9.41
CA THR A 158 -0.78 -3.64 8.25
C THR A 158 0.48 -4.50 8.17
N LYS A 159 1.15 -4.73 9.31
CA LYS A 159 2.33 -5.60 9.37
C LYS A 159 1.99 -7.06 9.06
N PHE A 160 0.91 -7.58 9.63
CA PHE A 160 0.47 -8.95 9.36
C PHE A 160 0.10 -9.14 7.88
N MET A 161 -0.64 -8.19 7.29
CA MET A 161 -0.99 -8.25 5.88
C MET A 161 0.25 -8.18 4.99
N ALA A 162 1.18 -7.27 5.26
CA ALA A 162 2.39 -7.11 4.46
C ALA A 162 3.34 -8.31 4.58
N LEU A 163 3.68 -8.71 5.82
CA LEU A 163 4.65 -9.76 6.07
C LEU A 163 4.05 -11.16 5.95
N GLY A 164 2.83 -11.36 6.48
CA GLY A 164 2.17 -12.66 6.45
C GLY A 164 1.77 -13.09 5.05
N ILE A 165 1.16 -12.18 4.28
CA ILE A 165 0.84 -12.46 2.86
C ILE A 165 2.13 -12.58 2.07
N GLY A 166 3.07 -11.63 2.22
CA GLY A 166 4.34 -11.65 1.50
C GLY A 166 5.14 -12.94 1.73
N THR A 167 5.28 -13.42 2.96
CA THR A 167 5.99 -14.69 3.24
C THR A 167 5.27 -15.90 2.68
N LEU A 168 3.93 -15.94 2.75
CA LEU A 168 3.16 -17.05 2.23
C LEU A 168 3.19 -17.08 0.69
N SER A 169 2.97 -15.93 0.03
CA SER A 169 3.05 -15.82 -1.43
C SER A 169 4.46 -16.14 -1.94
N SER A 170 5.50 -15.71 -1.24
CA SER A 170 6.90 -16.01 -1.56
C SER A 170 7.19 -17.51 -1.51
N ALA A 171 6.73 -18.19 -0.45
CA ALA A 171 6.87 -19.65 -0.35
C ALA A 171 6.13 -20.38 -1.48
N MET A 172 4.91 -19.95 -1.79
CA MET A 172 4.15 -20.50 -2.92
C MET A 172 4.83 -20.23 -4.26
N LEU A 173 5.39 -19.03 -4.45
CA LEU A 173 6.08 -18.63 -5.67
C LEU A 173 7.37 -19.46 -5.86
N PHE A 174 8.11 -19.71 -4.78
CA PHE A 174 9.27 -20.61 -4.82
C PHE A 174 8.86 -22.05 -5.15
N LEU A 175 7.79 -22.55 -4.56
CA LEU A 175 7.24 -23.88 -4.88
C LEU A 175 6.79 -23.98 -6.35
N LEU A 176 6.16 -22.92 -6.87
CA LEU A 176 5.83 -22.85 -8.29
C LEU A 176 7.10 -22.95 -9.15
N TYR A 177 8.13 -22.15 -8.85
CA TYR A 177 9.40 -22.20 -9.58
C TYR A 177 10.03 -23.59 -9.53
N PHE A 178 10.08 -24.20 -8.34
CA PHE A 178 10.60 -25.55 -8.15
C PHE A 178 9.84 -26.59 -8.98
N ALA A 179 8.52 -26.52 -8.97
CA ALA A 179 7.66 -27.41 -9.77
C ALA A 179 7.89 -27.21 -11.27
N LEU A 180 7.89 -25.95 -11.75
CA LEU A 180 8.14 -25.67 -13.16
C LEU A 180 9.52 -26.21 -13.59
N HIS A 181 10.55 -26.00 -12.77
CA HIS A 181 11.89 -26.50 -13.06
C HIS A 181 11.95 -28.03 -13.09
N ARG A 182 11.13 -28.70 -12.28
CA ARG A 182 11.11 -30.18 -12.22
C ARG A 182 10.33 -30.81 -13.39
N PHE A 183 9.30 -30.15 -13.88
CA PHE A 183 8.39 -30.70 -14.90
C PHE A 183 8.67 -30.19 -16.33
N ILE A 184 9.29 -29.03 -16.48
CA ILE A 184 9.65 -28.43 -17.77
C ILE A 184 11.17 -28.57 -17.92
N GLY A 185 11.63 -29.27 -18.94
CA GLY A 185 13.05 -29.52 -19.13
C GLY A 185 13.84 -28.32 -19.62
N ASP A 186 13.20 -27.38 -20.32
CA ASP A 186 13.83 -26.19 -20.90
C ASP A 186 13.79 -25.01 -19.93
N ILE A 187 14.96 -24.52 -19.52
CA ILE A 187 15.10 -23.45 -18.51
C ILE A 187 14.57 -22.11 -19.02
N ASP A 188 14.65 -21.81 -20.30
CA ASP A 188 14.19 -20.54 -20.83
C ASP A 188 12.65 -20.49 -20.85
N THR A 189 12.01 -21.62 -21.15
CA THR A 189 10.56 -21.80 -21.00
C THR A 189 10.13 -21.68 -19.52
N VAL A 190 10.85 -22.31 -18.58
CA VAL A 190 10.60 -22.20 -17.13
C VAL A 190 10.63 -20.73 -16.70
N ARG A 191 11.67 -20.00 -17.05
CA ARG A 191 11.81 -18.57 -16.73
C ARG A 191 10.68 -17.73 -17.31
N SER A 192 10.27 -18.02 -18.55
CA SER A 192 9.22 -17.28 -19.23
C SER A 192 7.85 -17.50 -18.58
N VAL A 193 7.50 -18.76 -18.26
CA VAL A 193 6.27 -19.10 -17.54
C VAL A 193 6.29 -18.49 -16.13
N PHE A 194 7.40 -18.63 -15.42
CA PHE A 194 7.56 -18.07 -14.08
C PHE A 194 7.42 -16.54 -14.07
N PHE A 195 8.13 -15.86 -14.99
CA PHE A 195 8.06 -14.41 -15.14
C PHE A 195 6.64 -13.92 -15.45
N ALA A 196 5.92 -14.63 -16.35
CA ALA A 196 4.53 -14.31 -16.65
C ALA A 196 3.61 -14.52 -15.42
N CYS A 197 3.80 -15.61 -14.66
CA CYS A 197 3.07 -15.84 -13.41
C CYS A 197 3.36 -14.75 -12.39
N PHE A 198 4.64 -14.40 -12.20
CA PHE A 198 5.07 -13.40 -11.23
C PHE A 198 4.56 -12.00 -11.58
N GLY A 199 4.74 -11.54 -12.81
CA GLY A 199 4.31 -10.21 -13.21
C GLY A 199 2.79 -10.06 -13.24
N THR A 200 2.04 -11.08 -13.72
CA THR A 200 0.58 -11.00 -13.78
C THR A 200 -0.06 -11.03 -12.40
N TYR A 201 0.46 -11.84 -11.47
CA TYR A 201 -0.13 -11.91 -10.14
C TYR A 201 0.03 -10.60 -9.37
N ILE A 202 1.17 -9.91 -9.47
CA ILE A 202 1.37 -8.59 -8.86
C ILE A 202 0.30 -7.61 -9.35
N LEU A 203 -0.01 -7.60 -10.65
CA LEU A 203 -1.05 -6.74 -11.21
C LEU A 203 -2.46 -7.10 -10.72
N ILE A 204 -2.79 -8.37 -10.71
CA ILE A 204 -4.14 -8.84 -10.37
C ILE A 204 -4.42 -8.73 -8.87
N ILE A 205 -3.43 -9.01 -8.01
CA ILE A 205 -3.56 -8.90 -6.56
C ILE A 205 -3.82 -7.46 -6.10
N ALA A 206 -3.44 -6.46 -6.91
CA ALA A 206 -3.73 -5.05 -6.64
C ALA A 206 -5.23 -4.80 -6.44
N TYR A 207 -6.10 -5.52 -7.15
CA TYR A 207 -7.55 -5.41 -6.94
C TYR A 207 -7.99 -5.84 -5.54
N SER A 208 -7.34 -6.86 -4.97
CA SER A 208 -7.60 -7.28 -3.59
C SER A 208 -7.09 -6.26 -2.57
N PHE A 209 -5.97 -5.59 -2.82
CA PHE A 209 -5.40 -4.60 -1.91
C PHE A 209 -6.09 -3.22 -1.95
N ARG A 210 -7.05 -2.99 -2.85
CA ARG A 210 -7.89 -1.79 -2.84
C ARG A 210 -8.62 -1.57 -1.52
N ASP A 211 -8.97 -2.65 -0.85
CA ASP A 211 -9.60 -2.60 0.47
C ASP A 211 -9.00 -3.69 1.35
N LEU A 212 -8.38 -3.30 2.46
CA LEU A 212 -7.75 -4.23 3.40
C LEU A 212 -8.73 -4.81 4.42
N ASP A 213 -9.99 -4.32 4.44
CA ASP A 213 -11.02 -4.71 5.40
C ASP A 213 -12.13 -5.55 4.78
N ARG A 214 -12.45 -5.28 3.51
CA ARG A 214 -13.52 -5.93 2.79
C ARG A 214 -12.99 -6.96 1.81
N LEU A 215 -13.70 -8.06 1.69
CA LEU A 215 -13.40 -9.11 0.72
C LEU A 215 -13.72 -8.62 -0.70
N ILE A 216 -12.95 -9.05 -1.70
CA ILE A 216 -13.03 -8.55 -3.08
C ILE A 216 -14.42 -8.70 -3.69
N TRP A 217 -15.18 -9.74 -3.30
CA TRP A 217 -16.55 -9.97 -3.79
C TRP A 217 -17.62 -9.12 -3.10
N THR A 218 -17.26 -8.31 -2.08
CA THR A 218 -18.21 -7.43 -1.38
C THR A 218 -18.24 -6.01 -1.94
N TYR A 219 -17.41 -5.70 -2.93
CA TYR A 219 -17.37 -4.42 -3.62
C TYR A 219 -17.05 -4.62 -5.11
N ASN A 220 -17.25 -3.57 -5.92
CA ASN A 220 -16.83 -3.64 -7.34
C ASN A 220 -15.32 -3.41 -7.45
N PRO A 221 -14.50 -4.46 -7.74
CA PRO A 221 -13.05 -4.33 -7.84
C PRO A 221 -12.61 -3.43 -9.02
N PHE A 222 -13.44 -3.26 -10.05
CA PHE A 222 -13.13 -2.50 -11.26
C PHE A 222 -13.59 -1.04 -11.22
N SER A 223 -14.06 -0.53 -10.09
CA SER A 223 -14.57 0.86 -9.99
C SER A 223 -13.49 1.94 -10.07
N ASN A 224 -12.20 1.59 -9.88
CA ASN A 224 -11.08 2.53 -10.04
C ASN A 224 -10.52 2.46 -11.48
N ALA A 225 -10.91 3.42 -12.34
CA ALA A 225 -10.49 3.46 -13.73
C ALA A 225 -8.95 3.58 -13.89
N ARG A 226 -8.27 4.28 -12.96
CA ARG A 226 -6.80 4.42 -13.00
C ARG A 226 -6.10 3.11 -12.70
N LEU A 227 -6.62 2.33 -11.75
CA LEU A 227 -6.11 0.99 -11.48
C LEU A 227 -6.35 0.05 -12.65
N ASN A 228 -7.55 0.09 -13.26
CA ASN A 228 -7.85 -0.72 -14.44
C ASN A 228 -6.88 -0.41 -15.59
N LEU A 229 -6.63 0.88 -15.84
CA LEU A 229 -5.66 1.30 -16.86
C LEU A 229 -4.24 0.83 -16.53
N SER A 230 -3.82 0.96 -15.26
CA SER A 230 -2.50 0.51 -14.80
C SER A 230 -2.31 -1.00 -14.99
N VAL A 231 -3.32 -1.78 -14.62
CA VAL A 231 -3.32 -3.24 -14.80
C VAL A 231 -3.31 -3.61 -16.27
N LEU A 232 -4.13 -2.95 -17.09
CA LEU A 232 -4.15 -3.19 -18.54
C LEU A 232 -2.80 -2.92 -19.19
N ILE A 233 -2.18 -1.76 -18.89
CA ILE A 233 -0.84 -1.42 -19.39
C ILE A 233 0.18 -2.46 -18.92
N GLY A 234 0.18 -2.81 -17.64
CA GLY A 234 1.09 -3.82 -17.09
C GLY A 234 0.93 -5.19 -17.75
N LEU A 235 -0.31 -5.64 -17.98
CA LEU A 235 -0.57 -6.91 -18.69
C LEU A 235 -0.06 -6.86 -20.14
N LEU A 236 -0.32 -5.78 -20.86
CA LEU A 236 0.19 -5.61 -22.24
C LEU A 236 1.72 -5.64 -22.27
N LEU A 237 2.38 -5.02 -21.29
CA LEU A 237 3.84 -5.02 -21.18
C LEU A 237 4.39 -6.42 -20.88
N ILE A 238 3.75 -7.20 -20.01
CA ILE A 238 4.15 -8.59 -19.75
C ILE A 238 3.92 -9.47 -20.99
N ILE A 239 2.78 -9.33 -21.63
CA ILE A 239 2.49 -10.05 -22.89
C ILE A 239 3.55 -9.73 -23.94
N ALA A 240 3.94 -8.46 -24.08
CA ALA A 240 4.96 -8.07 -25.02
C ALA A 240 6.31 -8.76 -24.78
N THR A 241 6.71 -8.97 -23.50
CA THR A 241 7.97 -9.64 -23.16
C THR A 241 7.97 -11.13 -23.47
N VAL A 242 6.82 -11.80 -23.45
CA VAL A 242 6.71 -13.25 -23.67
C VAL A 242 6.12 -13.65 -25.03
N ALA A 243 5.58 -12.68 -25.78
CA ALA A 243 4.96 -12.93 -27.09
C ALA A 243 5.75 -12.33 -28.27
N ILE A 244 6.52 -11.24 -28.04
CA ILE A 244 7.27 -10.55 -29.11
C ILE A 244 8.74 -10.98 -29.06
N PRO A 245 9.24 -11.71 -30.07
CA PRO A 245 10.59 -12.27 -30.04
C PRO A 245 11.73 -11.25 -29.85
N VAL A 246 11.57 -10.03 -30.42
CA VAL A 246 12.56 -8.96 -30.29
C VAL A 246 12.64 -8.46 -28.83
N VAL A 247 11.50 -8.29 -28.20
CA VAL A 247 11.41 -7.89 -26.79
C VAL A 247 11.90 -9.03 -25.88
N GLY A 248 11.47 -10.27 -26.17
CA GLY A 248 11.90 -11.46 -25.43
C GLY A 248 13.42 -11.64 -25.38
N LYS A 249 14.12 -11.36 -26.48
CA LYS A 249 15.60 -11.41 -26.51
C LYS A 249 16.25 -10.44 -25.51
N VAL A 250 15.69 -9.25 -25.33
CA VAL A 250 16.19 -8.26 -24.36
C VAL A 250 16.00 -8.74 -22.93
N PHE A 251 14.84 -9.37 -22.64
CA PHE A 251 14.49 -9.85 -21.31
C PHE A 251 14.91 -11.29 -21.03
N HIS A 252 15.60 -11.96 -21.99
CA HIS A 252 15.95 -13.37 -21.90
C HIS A 252 14.73 -14.27 -21.63
N THR A 253 13.61 -13.99 -22.32
CA THR A 253 12.41 -14.82 -22.28
C THR A 253 12.22 -15.55 -23.61
N ALA A 254 11.79 -16.81 -23.54
CA ALA A 254 11.31 -17.57 -24.69
C ALA A 254 9.84 -17.23 -24.97
N MET A 255 9.36 -17.48 -26.19
CA MET A 255 7.93 -17.42 -26.49
C MET A 255 7.16 -18.36 -25.56
N LEU A 256 6.14 -17.83 -24.90
CA LEU A 256 5.32 -18.61 -23.97
C LEU A 256 4.47 -19.64 -24.75
N PRO A 257 4.68 -20.94 -24.52
CA PRO A 257 3.83 -21.94 -25.18
C PRO A 257 2.40 -21.89 -24.61
N VAL A 258 1.41 -21.91 -25.50
CA VAL A 258 -0.03 -21.79 -25.16
C VAL A 258 -0.46 -22.82 -24.10
N GLN A 259 0.13 -24.00 -24.12
CA GLN A 259 -0.15 -25.06 -23.14
C GLN A 259 0.13 -24.69 -21.68
N TYR A 260 0.89 -23.63 -21.39
CA TYR A 260 1.19 -23.19 -20.02
C TYR A 260 0.36 -21.98 -19.55
N ILE A 261 -0.51 -21.43 -20.40
CA ILE A 261 -1.37 -20.28 -20.04
C ILE A 261 -2.28 -20.62 -18.86
N TRP A 262 -2.79 -21.85 -18.77
CA TRP A 262 -3.63 -22.26 -17.65
C TRP A 262 -2.91 -22.17 -16.29
N ILE A 263 -1.57 -22.37 -16.25
CA ILE A 263 -0.76 -22.22 -15.02
C ILE A 263 -0.85 -20.78 -14.54
N ILE A 264 -0.74 -19.81 -15.45
CA ILE A 264 -0.84 -18.38 -15.12
C ILE A 264 -2.22 -18.06 -14.53
N VAL A 265 -3.29 -18.58 -15.15
CA VAL A 265 -4.66 -18.37 -14.66
C VAL A 265 -4.86 -18.96 -13.27
N VAL A 266 -4.50 -20.23 -13.08
CA VAL A 266 -4.62 -20.92 -11.78
C VAL A 266 -3.77 -20.20 -10.72
N TRP A 267 -2.56 -19.79 -11.05
CA TRP A 267 -1.67 -19.06 -10.17
C TRP A 267 -2.30 -17.75 -9.66
N ASN A 268 -2.89 -16.97 -10.57
CA ASN A 268 -3.57 -15.72 -10.19
C ASN A 268 -4.77 -15.96 -9.27
N VAL A 269 -5.58 -16.97 -9.55
CA VAL A 269 -6.75 -17.32 -8.72
C VAL A 269 -6.31 -17.77 -7.32
N LEU A 270 -5.27 -18.58 -7.21
CA LEU A 270 -4.72 -19.02 -5.92
C LEU A 270 -4.23 -17.85 -5.09
N ASN A 271 -3.50 -16.90 -5.69
CA ASN A 271 -2.99 -15.72 -4.95
C ASN A 271 -4.12 -14.80 -4.48
N ILE A 272 -5.15 -14.56 -5.28
CA ILE A 272 -6.36 -13.86 -4.80
C ILE A 272 -6.94 -14.59 -3.59
N GLY A 273 -7.08 -15.91 -3.67
CA GLY A 273 -7.59 -16.74 -2.57
C GLY A 273 -6.78 -16.56 -1.28
N VAL A 274 -5.45 -16.54 -1.37
CA VAL A 274 -4.56 -16.33 -0.21
C VAL A 274 -4.82 -14.99 0.45
N VAL A 275 -4.89 -13.90 -0.32
CA VAL A 275 -5.14 -12.56 0.22
C VAL A 275 -6.52 -12.48 0.87
N GLU A 276 -7.54 -13.02 0.21
CA GLU A 276 -8.90 -12.98 0.75
C GLU A 276 -9.06 -13.86 2.01
N CYS A 277 -8.38 -15.00 2.07
CA CYS A 277 -8.28 -15.81 3.31
C CYS A 277 -7.59 -15.03 4.43
N ALA A 278 -6.48 -14.33 4.15
CA ALA A 278 -5.78 -13.52 5.14
C ALA A 278 -6.69 -12.40 5.69
N LYS A 279 -7.43 -11.70 4.84
CA LYS A 279 -8.42 -10.69 5.27
C LYS A 279 -9.50 -11.30 6.16
N TRP A 280 -10.03 -12.46 5.78
CA TRP A 280 -11.06 -13.15 6.55
C TRP A 280 -10.54 -13.58 7.93
N CYS A 281 -9.33 -14.13 8.01
CA CYS A 281 -8.68 -14.47 9.28
C CYS A 281 -8.51 -13.24 10.17
N MET A 282 -8.00 -12.13 9.62
CA MET A 282 -7.83 -10.88 10.37
C MET A 282 -9.16 -10.35 10.92
N LYS A 283 -10.22 -10.42 10.14
CA LYS A 283 -11.55 -10.01 10.58
C LYS A 283 -12.09 -10.86 11.74
N LYS A 284 -11.66 -12.12 11.86
CA LYS A 284 -12.01 -12.99 13.00
C LYS A 284 -11.19 -12.67 14.26
N ILE A 285 -9.92 -12.30 14.10
CA ILE A 285 -9.02 -11.97 15.22
C ILE A 285 -9.40 -10.62 15.87
N GLN A 286 -9.99 -9.69 15.10
CA GLN A 286 -10.38 -8.35 15.58
C GLN A 286 -11.79 -8.31 16.22
N LYS A 287 -12.55 -9.39 16.16
CA LYS A 287 -13.82 -9.55 16.88
C LYS A 287 -13.59 -10.18 18.25
#